data_ef14b8227384086cf35398931c3151d4
#
_entry.id   ef14b8227384086cf35398931c3151d4
#
_cell.length_a   1.000
_cell.length_b   1.000
_cell.length_c   1.000
_cell.angle_alpha   90.00
_cell.angle_beta   90.00
_cell.angle_gamma   90.00
#
_symmetry.space_group_name_H-M   'P 1'
#
loop_
_entity.id
_entity.type
_entity.pdbx_description
1 polymer ?
#
loop_
_entity_poly.entity_id
_entity_poly.type
_entity_poly.pdbx_seq_one_letter_code
_entity_poly.pdbx_strand_id
1 'polypeptide(L)'
;MRNTTLCHIEKDGKYLMLHRIKKKNDLNHDKWVGIGGKFEECESPEQCNAREVYEETGLTLNDAKYRCVVTFVSDIWESELIHVFTAKDFFGDIKECDEGELVWINKSDIYSLPIWEGDKIFLKLIEDENYPFFSLRLQYKGEKLISAELNGKKIDFKELL
;
A
#
# COMPACT_ATOMS: atom_id res chain seq x y z
N MET A 1 16.01 -6.25 -5.89
CA MET A 1 14.73 -5.98 -5.19
C MET A 1 14.40 -4.51 -5.25
N ARG A 2 13.21 -4.17 -5.73
CA ARG A 2 12.79 -2.77 -5.85
C ARG A 2 12.37 -2.20 -4.51
N ASN A 3 12.61 -0.90 -4.32
CA ASN A 3 12.02 -0.17 -3.20
C ASN A 3 10.85 0.66 -3.73
N THR A 4 9.71 0.54 -3.08
CA THR A 4 8.49 1.27 -3.42
C THR A 4 7.85 1.83 -2.16
N THR A 5 6.95 2.80 -2.33
CA THR A 5 6.14 3.33 -1.24
C THR A 5 4.67 3.01 -1.48
N LEU A 6 3.92 3.02 -0.41
CA LEU A 6 2.47 2.86 -0.44
C LEU A 6 1.89 3.71 0.69
N CYS A 7 1.01 4.65 0.35
CA CYS A 7 0.40 5.55 1.32
C CYS A 7 -1.11 5.34 1.39
N HIS A 8 -1.62 5.18 2.60
CA HIS A 8 -3.05 5.13 2.86
C HIS A 8 -3.46 6.47 3.48
N ILE A 9 -4.04 7.33 2.64
CA ILE A 9 -4.48 8.67 3.04
C ILE A 9 -5.88 8.54 3.61
N GLU A 10 -6.06 9.02 4.84
CA GLU A 10 -7.29 8.85 5.60
C GLU A 10 -8.07 10.16 5.74
N LYS A 11 -9.39 10.07 5.53
CA LYS A 11 -10.33 11.16 5.80
C LYS A 11 -11.72 10.58 6.10
N ASP A 12 -12.31 11.00 7.20
CA ASP A 12 -13.69 10.63 7.58
C ASP A 12 -13.94 9.10 7.57
N GLY A 13 -12.99 8.33 8.11
CA GLY A 13 -13.09 6.87 8.20
C GLY A 13 -12.87 6.15 6.89
N LYS A 14 -12.35 6.84 5.88
CA LYS A 14 -12.09 6.29 4.55
C LYS A 14 -10.61 6.40 4.22
N TYR A 15 -10.13 5.48 3.37
CA TYR A 15 -8.84 5.60 2.71
C TYR A 15 -9.05 5.99 1.25
N LEU A 16 -8.15 6.84 0.72
CA LEU A 16 -8.09 7.11 -0.70
C LEU A 16 -7.42 5.93 -1.39
N MET A 17 -8.16 5.20 -2.18
CA MET A 17 -7.68 4.01 -2.87
C MET A 17 -7.62 4.24 -4.36
N LEU A 18 -6.63 3.62 -4.99
CA LEU A 18 -6.44 3.64 -6.43
C LEU A 18 -6.88 2.30 -7.01
N HIS A 19 -7.86 2.33 -7.92
CA HIS A 19 -8.24 1.16 -8.70
C HIS A 19 -7.39 1.13 -9.96
N ARG A 20 -6.48 0.18 -10.06
CA ARG A 20 -5.46 0.08 -11.11
C ARG A 20 -6.06 -0.53 -12.38
N ILE A 21 -6.65 0.28 -13.25
CA ILE A 21 -7.36 -0.18 -14.45
C ILE A 21 -6.82 0.37 -15.77
N LYS A 22 -5.91 1.35 -15.73
CA LYS A 22 -5.43 2.03 -16.95
C LYS A 22 -4.21 1.37 -17.60
N LYS A 23 -3.46 0.52 -16.89
CA LYS A 23 -2.30 -0.19 -17.40
C LYS A 23 -2.57 -1.70 -17.47
N LYS A 24 -2.43 -2.31 -18.65
CA LYS A 24 -2.76 -3.73 -18.87
C LYS A 24 -1.72 -4.72 -18.33
N ASN A 25 -0.43 -4.38 -18.41
CA ASN A 25 0.67 -5.26 -17.96
C ASN A 25 1.18 -4.90 -16.56
N ASP A 26 0.27 -4.49 -15.71
CA ASP A 26 0.54 -4.08 -14.34
C ASP A 26 0.28 -5.27 -13.41
N LEU A 27 1.22 -5.58 -12.52
CA LEU A 27 1.02 -6.63 -11.50
C LEU A 27 -0.20 -6.35 -10.62
N ASN A 28 -0.55 -5.07 -10.45
CA ASN A 28 -1.72 -4.63 -9.69
C ASN A 28 -2.97 -4.42 -10.56
N HIS A 29 -2.95 -4.87 -11.82
CA HIS A 29 -4.10 -4.65 -12.72
C HIS A 29 -5.41 -5.15 -12.11
N ASP A 30 -6.43 -4.30 -12.16
CA ASP A 30 -7.77 -4.51 -11.57
C ASP A 30 -7.78 -4.64 -10.05
N LYS A 31 -6.67 -4.37 -9.37
CA LYS A 31 -6.63 -4.37 -7.92
C LYS A 31 -6.77 -2.96 -7.36
N TRP A 32 -7.25 -2.90 -6.13
CA TRP A 32 -7.30 -1.68 -5.35
C TRP A 32 -6.06 -1.61 -4.45
N VAL A 33 -5.35 -0.50 -4.53
CA VAL A 33 -4.11 -0.30 -3.77
C VAL A 33 -4.09 1.10 -3.16
N GLY A 34 -3.20 1.34 -2.20
CA GLY A 34 -2.89 2.68 -1.73
C GLY A 34 -2.13 3.46 -2.81
N ILE A 35 -1.68 4.66 -2.47
CA ILE A 35 -0.98 5.55 -3.39
C ILE A 35 0.52 5.38 -3.22
N GLY A 36 1.25 5.15 -4.30
CA GLY A 36 2.70 5.01 -4.19
C GLY A 36 3.38 4.69 -5.50
N GLY A 37 4.66 4.43 -5.45
CA GLY A 37 5.47 4.12 -6.60
C GLY A 37 6.91 3.83 -6.24
N LYS A 38 7.76 3.80 -7.25
CA LYS A 38 9.17 3.43 -7.11
C LYS A 38 10.00 4.60 -6.59
N PHE A 39 11.00 4.28 -5.78
CA PHE A 39 12.01 5.26 -5.38
C PHE A 39 12.75 5.79 -6.61
N GLU A 40 13.05 7.07 -6.57
CA GLU A 40 14.06 7.67 -7.44
C GLU A 40 15.41 7.62 -6.74
N GLU A 41 16.47 7.87 -7.50
CA GLU A 41 17.83 7.86 -6.98
C GLU A 41 17.96 8.82 -5.80
N CYS A 42 18.58 8.35 -4.73
CA CYS A 42 18.88 9.14 -3.52
C CYS A 42 17.67 9.57 -2.69
N GLU A 43 16.47 9.03 -2.96
CA GLU A 43 15.29 9.33 -2.13
C GLU A 43 15.26 8.49 -0.86
N SER A 44 14.85 9.13 0.25
CA SER A 44 14.41 8.40 1.44
C SER A 44 12.98 7.87 1.23
N PRO A 45 12.53 6.92 2.07
CA PRO A 45 11.13 6.49 2.03
C PRO A 45 10.14 7.66 2.15
N GLU A 46 10.43 8.61 3.04
CA GLU A 46 9.58 9.79 3.25
C GLU A 46 9.53 10.69 2.02
N GLN A 47 10.66 10.90 1.37
CA GLN A 47 10.72 11.72 0.15
C GLN A 47 9.96 11.08 -1.00
N CYS A 48 10.15 9.78 -1.21
CA CYS A 48 9.43 9.03 -2.23
C CYS A 48 7.92 9.07 -1.98
N ASN A 49 7.51 8.87 -0.74
CA ASN A 49 6.10 8.90 -0.35
C ASN A 49 5.45 10.24 -0.68
N ALA A 50 6.08 11.33 -0.27
CA ALA A 50 5.55 12.68 -0.52
C ALA A 50 5.46 12.98 -2.02
N ARG A 51 6.49 12.62 -2.78
CA ARG A 51 6.55 12.86 -4.22
C ARG A 51 5.50 12.05 -4.97
N GLU A 52 5.40 10.76 -4.70
CA GLU A 52 4.43 9.89 -5.38
C GLU A 52 2.98 10.28 -5.08
N VAL A 53 2.69 10.63 -3.82
CA VAL A 53 1.36 11.12 -3.46
C VAL A 53 1.01 12.38 -4.25
N TYR A 54 1.93 13.33 -4.32
CA TYR A 54 1.69 14.56 -5.08
C TYR A 54 1.50 14.28 -6.58
N GLU A 55 2.37 13.47 -7.17
CA GLU A 55 2.31 13.16 -8.60
C GLU A 55 1.03 12.43 -8.98
N GLU A 56 0.58 11.49 -8.15
CA GLU A 56 -0.59 10.68 -8.47
C GLU A 56 -1.92 11.32 -8.10
N THR A 57 -1.95 12.11 -7.05
CA THR A 57 -3.22 12.64 -6.51
C THR A 57 -3.35 14.16 -6.55
N GLY A 58 -2.25 14.89 -6.64
CA GLY A 58 -2.24 16.34 -6.46
C GLY A 58 -2.23 16.79 -5.02
N LEU A 59 -2.29 15.86 -4.07
CA LEU A 59 -2.32 16.21 -2.64
C LEU A 59 -0.89 16.38 -2.11
N THR A 60 -0.72 17.35 -1.22
CA THR A 60 0.50 17.59 -0.47
C THR A 60 0.31 17.11 0.96
N LEU A 61 1.18 16.21 1.41
CA LEU A 61 1.14 15.71 2.78
C LEU A 61 1.83 16.69 3.71
N ASN A 62 1.15 17.10 4.80
CA ASN A 62 1.76 17.87 5.89
C ASN A 62 2.50 16.96 6.86
N ASP A 63 1.96 15.75 7.03
CA ASP A 63 2.52 14.76 7.94
C ASP A 63 2.16 13.37 7.41
N ALA A 64 3.09 12.44 7.58
CA ALA A 64 2.88 11.05 7.22
C ALA A 64 3.60 10.17 8.25
N LYS A 65 2.95 9.08 8.63
CA LYS A 65 3.52 8.14 9.58
C LYS A 65 3.99 6.88 8.85
N TYR A 66 5.26 6.53 9.05
CA TYR A 66 5.85 5.32 8.48
C TYR A 66 5.44 4.14 9.37
N ARG A 67 4.66 3.22 8.81
CA ARG A 67 3.97 2.19 9.58
C ARG A 67 4.63 0.83 9.53
N CYS A 68 5.12 0.43 8.37
CA CYS A 68 5.71 -0.90 8.20
C CYS A 68 6.51 -1.00 6.90
N VAL A 69 7.32 -2.07 6.82
CA VAL A 69 7.95 -2.52 5.58
C VAL A 69 7.39 -3.88 5.23
N VAL A 70 6.88 -4.01 4.02
CA VAL A 70 6.40 -5.28 3.47
C VAL A 70 7.43 -5.81 2.48
N THR A 71 7.91 -7.02 2.72
CA THR A 71 8.76 -7.74 1.77
C THR A 71 7.84 -8.60 0.89
N PHE A 72 7.65 -8.16 -0.34
CA PHE A 72 6.82 -8.85 -1.32
C PHE A 72 7.69 -9.81 -2.13
N VAL A 73 7.39 -11.10 -2.07
CA VAL A 73 8.11 -12.16 -2.79
C VAL A 73 7.13 -12.88 -3.70
N SER A 74 7.50 -13.01 -4.97
CA SER A 74 6.63 -13.61 -5.99
C SER A 74 7.44 -14.57 -6.88
N ASP A 75 6.77 -15.58 -7.40
CA ASP A 75 7.35 -16.48 -8.42
C ASP A 75 7.24 -15.90 -9.83
N ILE A 76 6.46 -14.82 -10.03
CA ILE A 76 6.22 -14.19 -11.33
C ILE A 76 6.85 -12.81 -11.41
N TRP A 77 6.68 -11.98 -10.36
CA TRP A 77 7.05 -10.57 -10.35
C TRP A 77 8.34 -10.34 -9.57
N GLU A 78 9.04 -9.26 -9.90
CA GLU A 78 10.22 -8.85 -9.14
C GLU A 78 9.84 -8.60 -7.68
N SER A 79 10.71 -9.03 -6.75
CA SER A 79 10.51 -8.79 -5.33
C SER A 79 10.61 -7.29 -5.01
N GLU A 80 9.83 -6.87 -4.02
CA GLU A 80 9.78 -5.46 -3.60
C GLU A 80 9.89 -5.33 -2.10
N LEU A 81 10.55 -4.24 -1.67
CA LEU A 81 10.39 -3.72 -0.33
C LEU A 81 9.41 -2.55 -0.42
N ILE A 82 8.23 -2.75 0.15
CA ILE A 82 7.16 -1.76 0.13
C ILE A 82 7.12 -1.03 1.46
N HIS A 83 7.40 0.27 1.42
CA HIS A 83 7.42 1.12 2.60
C HIS A 83 6.04 1.75 2.75
N VAL A 84 5.31 1.35 3.79
CA VAL A 84 3.90 1.69 3.98
C VAL A 84 3.74 2.85 4.95
N PHE A 85 2.99 3.85 4.50
CA PHE A 85 2.68 5.05 5.26
C PHE A 85 1.18 5.22 5.43
N THR A 86 0.79 5.94 6.47
CA THR A 86 -0.56 6.50 6.63
C THR A 86 -0.45 8.01 6.80
N ALA A 87 -1.47 8.74 6.33
CA ALA A 87 -1.48 10.19 6.44
C ALA A 87 -2.92 10.68 6.66
N LYS A 88 -3.08 11.64 7.57
CA LYS A 88 -4.37 12.26 7.87
C LYS A 88 -4.37 13.75 7.60
N ASP A 89 -3.19 14.38 7.62
CA ASP A 89 -3.03 15.81 7.46
C ASP A 89 -2.44 16.09 6.08
N PHE A 90 -3.27 16.65 5.21
CA PHE A 90 -2.91 16.95 3.83
C PHE A 90 -3.75 18.10 3.31
N PHE A 91 -3.35 18.68 2.17
CA PHE A 91 -4.11 19.73 1.49
C PHE A 91 -3.94 19.58 -0.01
N GLY A 92 -4.75 20.34 -0.75
CA GLY A 92 -4.76 20.34 -2.20
C GLY A 92 -6.01 19.72 -2.77
N ASP A 93 -6.11 19.73 -4.09
CA ASP A 93 -7.26 19.21 -4.82
C ASP A 93 -6.86 17.93 -5.55
N ILE A 94 -7.70 16.91 -5.43
CA ILE A 94 -7.46 15.63 -6.11
C ILE A 94 -7.58 15.84 -7.62
N LYS A 95 -6.53 15.40 -8.33
CA LYS A 95 -6.51 15.41 -9.79
C LYS A 95 -6.77 14.00 -10.32
N GLU A 96 -7.05 13.90 -11.61
CA GLU A 96 -7.16 12.63 -12.29
C GLU A 96 -5.82 11.88 -12.29
N CYS A 97 -5.85 10.59 -11.99
CA CYS A 97 -4.65 9.74 -11.96
C CYS A 97 -4.50 8.98 -13.28
N ASP A 98 -3.26 8.95 -13.81
CA ASP A 98 -2.97 8.26 -15.08
C ASP A 98 -2.99 6.72 -14.95
N GLU A 99 -2.91 6.19 -13.74
CA GLU A 99 -2.83 4.75 -13.51
C GLU A 99 -4.18 4.08 -13.22
N GLY A 100 -5.19 4.87 -12.89
CA GLY A 100 -6.50 4.34 -12.55
C GLY A 100 -7.44 5.39 -11.97
N GLU A 101 -8.43 4.91 -11.23
CA GLU A 101 -9.42 5.77 -10.58
C GLU A 101 -9.13 5.90 -9.09
N LEU A 102 -9.18 7.13 -8.59
CA LEU A 102 -9.04 7.45 -7.17
C LEU A 102 -10.43 7.54 -6.54
N VAL A 103 -10.66 6.72 -5.51
CA VAL A 103 -11.95 6.67 -4.82
C VAL A 103 -11.73 6.60 -3.32
N TRP A 104 -12.50 7.38 -2.56
CA TRP A 104 -12.54 7.27 -1.11
C TRP A 104 -13.40 6.06 -0.74
N ILE A 105 -12.80 5.09 -0.07
CA ILE A 105 -13.45 3.82 0.31
C ILE A 105 -13.49 3.72 1.84
N ASN A 106 -14.65 3.36 2.41
CA ASN A 106 -14.72 3.07 3.84
C ASN A 106 -13.71 1.98 4.20
N LYS A 107 -13.00 2.16 5.29
CA LYS A 107 -11.97 1.18 5.71
C LYS A 107 -12.52 -0.24 5.81
N SER A 108 -13.75 -0.40 6.30
CA SER A 108 -14.41 -1.71 6.43
C SER A 108 -14.75 -2.35 5.09
N ASP A 109 -14.92 -1.57 4.03
CA ASP A 109 -15.33 -2.07 2.72
C ASP A 109 -14.14 -2.52 1.86
N ILE A 110 -12.93 -2.13 2.22
CA ILE A 110 -11.72 -2.44 1.43
C ILE A 110 -11.49 -3.96 1.35
N TYR A 111 -11.76 -4.67 2.42
CA TYR A 111 -11.49 -6.12 2.52
C TYR A 111 -12.32 -6.96 1.55
N SER A 112 -13.43 -6.43 1.05
CA SER A 112 -14.28 -7.12 0.07
C SER A 112 -13.93 -6.78 -1.38
N LEU A 113 -12.99 -5.86 -1.60
CA LEU A 113 -12.54 -5.47 -2.93
C LEU A 113 -11.43 -6.40 -3.44
N PRO A 114 -11.18 -6.43 -4.76
CA PRO A 114 -10.00 -7.12 -5.31
C PRO A 114 -8.72 -6.45 -4.83
N ILE A 115 -8.13 -6.99 -3.79
CA ILE A 115 -6.83 -6.57 -3.24
C ILE A 115 -5.95 -7.81 -3.10
N TRP A 116 -4.65 -7.58 -2.97
CA TRP A 116 -3.73 -8.67 -2.65
C TRP A 116 -4.09 -9.26 -1.29
N GLU A 117 -4.08 -10.59 -1.17
CA GLU A 117 -4.47 -11.26 0.09
C GLU A 117 -3.67 -10.76 1.30
N GLY A 118 -2.37 -10.56 1.10
CA GLY A 118 -1.48 -10.09 2.17
C GLY A 118 -1.72 -8.66 2.60
N ASP A 119 -2.32 -7.84 1.73
CA ASP A 119 -2.67 -6.47 2.08
C ASP A 119 -3.69 -6.44 3.21
N LYS A 120 -4.56 -7.44 3.29
CA LYS A 120 -5.52 -7.57 4.39
C LYS A 120 -4.83 -7.65 5.75
N ILE A 121 -3.63 -8.25 5.78
CA ILE A 121 -2.87 -8.41 7.02
C ILE A 121 -2.37 -7.06 7.51
N PHE A 122 -1.61 -6.33 6.67
CA PHE A 122 -1.07 -5.05 7.14
C PHE A 122 -2.16 -4.00 7.31
N LEU A 123 -3.21 -4.02 6.48
CA LEU A 123 -4.32 -3.08 6.64
C LEU A 123 -5.00 -3.23 8.02
N LYS A 124 -5.20 -4.46 8.48
CA LYS A 124 -5.77 -4.70 9.82
C LYS A 124 -4.86 -4.19 10.92
N LEU A 125 -3.56 -4.41 10.80
CA LEU A 125 -2.59 -3.96 11.80
C LEU A 125 -2.51 -2.43 11.88
N ILE A 126 -2.50 -1.76 10.73
CA ILE A 126 -2.38 -0.29 10.71
C ILE A 126 -3.68 0.44 11.08
N GLU A 127 -4.82 -0.25 11.19
CA GLU A 127 -6.05 0.34 11.72
C GLU A 127 -5.84 0.86 13.14
N ASP A 128 -5.01 0.19 13.93
CA ASP A 128 -4.60 0.67 15.24
C ASP A 128 -3.43 1.64 15.05
N GLU A 129 -3.69 2.93 15.27
CA GLU A 129 -2.68 3.99 15.12
C GLU A 129 -1.48 3.82 16.05
N ASN A 130 -1.66 3.11 17.15
CA ASN A 130 -0.62 2.88 18.14
C ASN A 130 0.13 1.57 17.93
N TYR A 131 -0.25 0.78 16.92
CA TYR A 131 0.47 -0.45 16.63
C TYR A 131 1.92 -0.11 16.25
N PRO A 132 2.92 -0.74 16.89
CA PRO A 132 4.32 -0.39 16.61
C PRO A 132 4.73 -0.73 15.19
N PHE A 133 5.77 -0.05 14.70
CA PHE A 133 6.35 -0.33 13.39
C PHE A 133 6.69 -1.82 13.27
N PHE A 134 6.38 -2.42 12.13
CA PHE A 134 6.59 -3.85 11.93
C PHE A 134 7.15 -4.15 10.54
N SER A 135 7.70 -5.35 10.41
CA SER A 135 8.15 -5.93 9.15
C SER A 135 7.24 -7.11 8.82
N LEU A 136 6.77 -7.17 7.59
CA LEU A 136 5.87 -8.23 7.14
C LEU A 136 6.41 -8.81 5.83
N ARG A 137 6.75 -10.11 5.83
CA ARG A 137 7.17 -10.80 4.62
C ARG A 137 6.01 -11.61 4.08
N LEU A 138 5.67 -11.38 2.81
CA LEU A 138 4.56 -12.03 2.12
C LEU A 138 5.09 -12.77 0.90
N GLN A 139 4.87 -14.05 0.82
CA GLN A 139 5.29 -14.87 -0.30
C GLN A 139 4.08 -15.38 -1.07
N TYR A 140 4.10 -15.15 -2.37
CA TYR A 140 3.00 -15.50 -3.28
C TYR A 140 3.42 -16.55 -4.30
N LYS A 141 2.46 -17.39 -4.66
CA LYS A 141 2.50 -18.21 -5.86
C LYS A 141 1.36 -17.75 -6.77
N GLY A 142 1.69 -17.11 -7.89
CA GLY A 142 0.71 -16.38 -8.66
C GLY A 142 0.08 -15.28 -7.81
N GLU A 143 -1.22 -15.25 -7.70
CA GLU A 143 -1.95 -14.31 -6.86
C GLU A 143 -2.27 -14.84 -5.47
N LYS A 144 -1.86 -16.08 -5.19
CA LYS A 144 -2.19 -16.73 -3.91
C LYS A 144 -1.08 -16.54 -2.89
N LEU A 145 -1.44 -16.05 -1.71
CA LEU A 145 -0.52 -15.96 -0.59
C LEU A 145 -0.25 -17.35 -0.03
N ILE A 146 1.02 -17.75 0.02
CA ILE A 146 1.43 -19.07 0.50
C ILE A 146 2.19 -19.03 1.82
N SER A 147 2.75 -17.88 2.21
CA SER A 147 3.49 -17.75 3.47
C SER A 147 3.51 -16.29 3.92
N ALA A 148 3.44 -16.09 5.22
CA ALA A 148 3.56 -14.78 5.83
C ALA A 148 4.40 -14.85 7.11
N GLU A 149 5.28 -13.86 7.29
CA GLU A 149 6.12 -13.74 8.48
C GLU A 149 6.00 -12.32 9.03
N LEU A 150 5.65 -12.21 10.30
CA LEU A 150 5.55 -10.93 11.00
C LEU A 150 6.72 -10.78 11.95
N ASN A 151 7.52 -9.73 11.76
CA ASN A 151 8.73 -9.45 12.53
C ASN A 151 9.67 -10.68 12.59
N GLY A 152 9.82 -11.36 11.45
CA GLY A 152 10.68 -12.52 11.30
C GLY A 152 10.11 -13.84 11.81
N LYS A 153 8.85 -13.83 12.26
CA LYS A 153 8.20 -15.05 12.77
C LYS A 153 7.04 -15.45 11.87
N LYS A 154 7.00 -16.73 11.49
CA LYS A 154 5.92 -17.27 10.68
C LYS A 154 4.59 -17.18 11.41
N ILE A 155 3.55 -16.74 10.69
CA ILE A 155 2.19 -16.61 11.23
C ILE A 155 1.22 -17.47 10.41
N ASP A 156 0.15 -17.91 11.07
CA ASP A 156 -0.99 -18.51 10.38
C ASP A 156 -1.91 -17.37 9.93
N PHE A 157 -1.86 -17.06 8.64
CA PHE A 157 -2.56 -15.91 8.08
C PHE A 157 -4.00 -16.24 7.64
N LYS A 158 -4.40 -17.50 7.59
CA LYS A 158 -5.72 -17.89 7.05
C LYS A 158 -6.87 -17.27 7.80
N GLU A 159 -6.74 -17.09 9.09
CA GLU A 159 -7.75 -16.45 9.93
C GLU A 159 -7.85 -14.94 9.71
N LEU A 160 -6.83 -14.35 9.07
CA LEU A 160 -6.73 -12.90 8.83
C LEU A 160 -7.29 -12.47 7.46
N LEU A 161 -7.58 -13.41 6.60
CA LEU A 161 -8.05 -13.12 5.24
C LEU A 161 -9.57 -12.97 5.11
#